data_f4e7fb9567d1a3adb2de70664486aeee
#
_entry.id   f4e7fb9567d1a3adb2de70664486aeee
#
_cell.length_a   1.000
_cell.length_b   1.000
_cell.length_c   1.000
_cell.angle_alpha   90.00
_cell.angle_beta   90.00
_cell.angle_gamma   90.00
#
_symmetry.space_group_name_H-M   'P 1'
#
loop_
_entity.id
_entity.type
_entity.pdbx_description
1 polymer ?
#
loop_
_entity_poly.entity_id
_entity_poly.type
_entity_poly.pdbx_seq_one_letter_code
_entity_poly.pdbx_strand_id
1 'polypeptide(L)'
;APFQINRKGLSRSFQVTNIFPRMSVYENIRCGVLWSLGYKYSFWHNVDNLKDVNDRTVEILEEIGMQARAQIPAGVLTYAEQRALEIGITIAGGANVILLDEPTAGMSHSETDQAIALIRKVTEGRTLVMVEHDMGVVFGLADKISVLVYGEIIASGTPEEIKGNAAVKEAYLGEEVED
;
A
#
# COMPACT_ATOMS: atom_id res chain seq x y z
N ALA A 1 -17.43 7.58 -10.15
CA ALA A 1 -17.06 6.17 -10.25
C ALA A 1 -15.61 5.98 -9.78
N PRO A 2 -15.17 4.79 -9.27
CA PRO A 2 -13.83 4.56 -8.72
C PRO A 2 -12.69 4.97 -9.65
N PHE A 3 -12.80 4.70 -10.96
CA PHE A 3 -11.80 5.10 -11.94
C PHE A 3 -11.63 6.62 -12.09
N GLN A 4 -12.69 7.40 -11.79
CA GLN A 4 -12.60 8.87 -11.81
C GLN A 4 -11.83 9.40 -10.60
N ILE A 5 -11.90 8.71 -9.47
CA ILE A 5 -11.17 9.04 -8.25
C ILE A 5 -9.69 8.76 -8.46
N ASN A 6 -9.36 7.61 -9.02
CA ASN A 6 -7.97 7.26 -9.36
C ASN A 6 -7.32 8.30 -10.30
N ARG A 7 -8.07 8.77 -11.32
CA ARG A 7 -7.61 9.85 -12.22
C ARG A 7 -7.35 11.20 -11.54
N LYS A 8 -7.89 11.41 -10.35
CA LYS A 8 -7.63 12.61 -9.54
C LYS A 8 -6.42 12.43 -8.60
N GLY A 9 -5.68 11.34 -8.76
CA GLY A 9 -4.46 11.07 -8.01
C GLY A 9 -4.69 10.39 -6.66
N LEU A 10 -5.85 9.73 -6.45
CA LEU A 10 -6.12 8.94 -5.25
C LEU A 10 -6.17 7.46 -5.63
N SER A 11 -5.34 6.64 -5.02
CA SER A 11 -5.33 5.19 -5.18
C SER A 11 -5.61 4.50 -3.84
N ARG A 12 -6.29 3.36 -3.89
CA ARG A 12 -6.61 2.54 -2.72
C ARG A 12 -6.14 1.11 -2.95
N SER A 13 -5.44 0.53 -1.98
CA SER A 13 -5.32 -0.92 -1.88
C SER A 13 -6.61 -1.50 -1.31
N PHE A 14 -6.87 -2.77 -1.59
CA PHE A 14 -8.05 -3.46 -1.06
C PHE A 14 -7.60 -4.46 0.01
N GLN A 15 -8.47 -4.77 0.96
CA GLN A 15 -8.24 -5.78 1.99
C GLN A 15 -7.99 -7.17 1.38
N VAL A 16 -8.65 -7.48 0.26
CA VAL A 16 -8.39 -8.69 -0.53
C VAL A 16 -7.42 -8.35 -1.65
N THR A 17 -6.34 -9.11 -1.75
CA THR A 17 -5.27 -8.92 -2.74
C THR A 17 -5.83 -8.91 -4.17
N ASN A 18 -5.60 -7.82 -4.89
CA ASN A 18 -6.18 -7.56 -6.21
C ASN A 18 -5.09 -7.56 -7.29
N ILE A 19 -4.51 -8.74 -7.53
CA ILE A 19 -3.46 -8.97 -8.52
C ILE A 19 -3.97 -9.88 -9.65
N PHE A 20 -3.28 -9.88 -10.77
CA PHE A 20 -3.48 -10.83 -11.86
C PHE A 20 -2.58 -12.06 -11.64
N PRO A 21 -3.08 -13.17 -11.03
CA PRO A 21 -2.22 -14.25 -10.54
C PRO A 21 -1.50 -15.03 -11.63
N ARG A 22 -2.03 -15.01 -12.87
CA ARG A 22 -1.44 -15.71 -14.04
C ARG A 22 -0.41 -14.85 -14.78
N MET A 23 -0.37 -13.55 -14.51
CA MET A 23 0.60 -12.62 -15.09
C MET A 23 1.83 -12.54 -14.19
N SER A 24 2.98 -12.22 -14.77
CA SER A 24 4.20 -11.99 -14.02
C SER A 24 4.08 -10.75 -13.12
N VAL A 25 4.96 -10.63 -12.14
CA VAL A 25 5.10 -9.42 -11.30
C VAL A 25 5.31 -8.19 -12.18
N TYR A 26 6.19 -8.29 -13.18
CA TYR A 26 6.45 -7.23 -14.16
C TYR A 26 5.17 -6.79 -14.89
N GLU A 27 4.40 -7.74 -15.43
CA GLU A 27 3.19 -7.45 -16.17
C GLU A 27 2.11 -6.81 -15.29
N ASN A 28 2.00 -7.23 -14.03
CA ASN A 28 1.08 -6.62 -13.07
C ASN A 28 1.39 -5.13 -12.87
N ILE A 29 2.66 -4.77 -12.62
CA ILE A 29 3.09 -3.38 -12.48
C ILE A 29 2.88 -2.62 -13.79
N ARG A 30 3.29 -3.20 -14.94
CA ARG A 30 3.17 -2.61 -16.26
C ARG A 30 1.74 -2.20 -16.59
N CYS A 31 0.74 -2.98 -16.17
CA CYS A 31 -0.67 -2.62 -16.35
C CYS A 31 -1.03 -1.29 -15.68
N GLY A 32 -0.52 -1.05 -14.48
CA GLY A 32 -0.70 0.22 -13.77
C GLY A 32 0.00 1.39 -14.46
N VAL A 33 1.25 1.16 -14.90
CA VAL A 33 2.06 2.15 -15.61
C VAL A 33 1.44 2.55 -16.95
N LEU A 34 0.97 1.59 -17.73
CA LEU A 34 0.28 1.86 -19.01
C LEU A 34 -0.88 2.83 -18.83
N TRP A 35 -1.64 2.65 -17.76
CA TRP A 35 -2.76 3.51 -17.46
C TRP A 35 -2.33 4.93 -17.09
N SER A 36 -1.31 5.07 -16.25
CA SER A 36 -0.82 6.37 -15.76
C SER A 36 -0.19 7.22 -16.87
N LEU A 37 0.52 6.57 -17.81
CA LEU A 37 1.12 7.23 -18.96
C LEU A 37 0.15 7.48 -20.14
N GLY A 38 -1.12 7.12 -19.99
CA GLY A 38 -2.17 7.46 -20.93
C GLY A 38 -2.34 6.51 -22.12
N TYR A 39 -1.67 5.36 -22.14
CA TYR A 39 -1.77 4.36 -23.22
C TYR A 39 -3.10 3.57 -23.25
N LYS A 40 -4.01 3.81 -22.36
CA LYS A 40 -5.38 3.28 -22.16
C LYS A 40 -5.81 2.14 -23.10
N TYR A 41 -6.34 2.49 -24.29
CA TYR A 41 -6.88 1.57 -25.31
C TYR A 41 -6.06 1.61 -26.59
N SER A 42 -4.72 1.71 -26.47
CA SER A 42 -3.83 1.78 -27.62
C SER A 42 -3.62 0.40 -28.23
N PHE A 43 -4.40 0.04 -29.25
CA PHE A 43 -4.28 -1.23 -29.97
C PHE A 43 -3.14 -1.22 -31.02
N TRP A 44 -2.53 -0.06 -31.27
CA TRP A 44 -1.56 0.14 -32.34
C TRP A 44 -0.10 0.04 -31.87
N HIS A 45 0.14 0.06 -30.56
CA HIS A 45 1.48 -0.01 -30.01
C HIS A 45 1.79 -1.42 -29.51
N ASN A 46 2.94 -1.95 -29.94
CA ASN A 46 3.49 -3.12 -29.26
C ASN A 46 4.01 -2.67 -27.87
N VAL A 47 3.41 -3.21 -26.81
CA VAL A 47 3.70 -2.85 -25.41
C VAL A 47 5.17 -3.06 -25.07
N ASP A 48 5.81 -4.07 -25.67
CA ASP A 48 7.23 -4.37 -25.40
C ASP A 48 8.19 -3.30 -25.95
N ASN A 49 7.73 -2.47 -26.90
CA ASN A 49 8.50 -1.39 -27.50
C ASN A 49 8.27 -0.03 -26.82
N LEU A 50 7.40 0.06 -25.81
CA LEU A 50 7.14 1.29 -25.07
C LEU A 50 8.22 1.51 -24.01
N LYS A 51 9.28 2.24 -24.38
CA LYS A 51 10.45 2.43 -23.53
C LYS A 51 10.10 3.11 -22.21
N ASP A 52 9.30 4.17 -22.25
CA ASP A 52 8.84 4.92 -21.07
C ASP A 52 8.05 4.05 -20.08
N VAL A 53 7.20 3.16 -20.60
CA VAL A 53 6.45 2.19 -19.79
C VAL A 53 7.38 1.16 -19.17
N ASN A 54 8.31 0.62 -19.96
CA ASN A 54 9.24 -0.40 -19.49
C ASN A 54 10.21 0.16 -18.44
N ASP A 55 10.78 1.34 -18.69
CA ASP A 55 11.68 2.02 -17.76
C ASP A 55 10.96 2.29 -16.43
N ARG A 56 9.75 2.87 -16.47
CA ARG A 56 8.97 3.13 -15.25
C ARG A 56 8.56 1.85 -14.53
N THR A 57 8.27 0.77 -15.25
CA THR A 57 7.97 -0.53 -14.64
C THR A 57 9.18 -1.08 -13.87
N VAL A 58 10.37 -0.97 -14.44
CA VAL A 58 11.62 -1.39 -13.78
C VAL A 58 11.89 -0.55 -12.54
N GLU A 59 11.75 0.78 -12.61
CA GLU A 59 11.91 1.66 -11.45
C GLU A 59 10.98 1.25 -10.28
N ILE A 60 9.71 0.97 -10.56
CA ILE A 60 8.77 0.54 -9.52
C ILE A 60 9.18 -0.80 -8.92
N LEU A 61 9.62 -1.75 -9.75
CA LEU A 61 10.14 -3.03 -9.27
C LEU A 61 11.34 -2.83 -8.32
N GLU A 62 12.19 -1.84 -8.58
CA GLU A 62 13.30 -1.45 -7.71
C GLU A 62 12.82 -0.78 -6.43
N GLU A 63 11.83 0.12 -6.54
CA GLU A 63 11.21 0.77 -5.39
C GLU A 63 10.65 -0.26 -4.40
N ILE A 64 9.96 -1.32 -4.89
CA ILE A 64 9.36 -2.36 -4.06
C ILE A 64 10.27 -3.59 -3.81
N GLY A 65 11.52 -3.59 -4.32
CA GLY A 65 12.49 -4.65 -4.08
C GLY A 65 12.17 -5.99 -4.75
N MET A 66 11.42 -5.99 -5.87
CA MET A 66 10.96 -7.22 -6.52
C MET A 66 11.61 -7.52 -7.88
N GLN A 67 12.77 -6.93 -8.19
CA GLN A 67 13.47 -7.13 -9.47
C GLN A 67 13.76 -8.62 -9.74
N ALA A 68 14.24 -9.35 -8.70
CA ALA A 68 14.53 -10.77 -8.81
C ALA A 68 13.28 -11.65 -9.06
N ARG A 69 12.10 -11.11 -8.78
CA ARG A 69 10.80 -11.77 -8.96
C ARG A 69 10.05 -11.32 -10.21
N ALA A 70 10.61 -10.39 -11.00
CA ALA A 70 9.93 -9.73 -12.11
C ALA A 70 9.21 -10.69 -13.07
N GLN A 71 9.81 -11.83 -13.40
CA GLN A 71 9.27 -12.81 -14.34
C GLN A 71 8.45 -13.93 -13.68
N ILE A 72 8.33 -13.92 -12.36
CA ILE A 72 7.57 -14.94 -11.61
C ILE A 72 6.07 -14.62 -11.72
N PRO A 73 5.20 -15.62 -11.97
CA PRO A 73 3.75 -15.44 -11.90
C PRO A 73 3.34 -14.97 -10.51
N ALA A 74 2.49 -13.93 -10.44
CA ALA A 74 2.11 -13.32 -9.16
C ALA A 74 1.37 -14.28 -8.22
N GLY A 75 0.69 -15.29 -8.77
CA GLY A 75 -0.05 -16.28 -7.96
C GLY A 75 0.82 -17.26 -7.15
N VAL A 76 2.14 -17.32 -7.41
CA VAL A 76 3.06 -18.20 -6.63
C VAL A 76 3.88 -17.42 -5.61
N LEU A 77 3.67 -16.12 -5.48
CA LEU A 77 4.31 -15.26 -4.50
C LEU A 77 3.80 -15.60 -3.09
N THR A 78 4.65 -15.39 -2.09
CA THR A 78 4.23 -15.40 -0.68
C THR A 78 3.24 -14.27 -0.42
N TYR A 79 2.53 -14.34 0.70
CA TYR A 79 1.56 -13.29 1.07
C TYR A 79 2.21 -11.90 1.17
N ALA A 80 3.36 -11.81 1.83
CA ALA A 80 4.10 -10.55 1.96
C ALA A 80 4.57 -10.01 0.60
N GLU A 81 5.04 -10.88 -0.31
CA GLU A 81 5.42 -10.50 -1.68
C GLU A 81 4.20 -10.02 -2.49
N GLN A 82 3.02 -10.67 -2.32
CA GLN A 82 1.79 -10.22 -2.97
C GLN A 82 1.36 -8.83 -2.47
N ARG A 83 1.50 -8.55 -1.18
CA ARG A 83 1.25 -7.23 -0.61
C ARG A 83 2.22 -6.17 -1.14
N ALA A 84 3.51 -6.50 -1.23
CA ALA A 84 4.49 -5.60 -1.84
C ALA A 84 4.15 -5.30 -3.31
N LEU A 85 3.73 -6.31 -4.08
CA LEU A 85 3.27 -6.14 -5.46
C LEU A 85 2.03 -5.25 -5.53
N GLU A 86 1.06 -5.42 -4.65
CA GLU A 86 -0.16 -4.61 -4.59
C GLU A 86 0.14 -3.12 -4.30
N ILE A 87 1.07 -2.86 -3.38
CA ILE A 87 1.59 -1.51 -3.14
C ILE A 87 2.24 -0.96 -4.40
N GLY A 88 3.06 -1.77 -5.10
CA GLY A 88 3.67 -1.41 -6.38
C GLY A 88 2.65 -1.04 -7.45
N ILE A 89 1.56 -1.81 -7.60
CA ILE A 89 0.47 -1.50 -8.53
C ILE A 89 -0.21 -0.18 -8.15
N THR A 90 -0.39 0.05 -6.85
CA THR A 90 -1.02 1.27 -6.32
C THR A 90 -0.21 2.52 -6.69
N ILE A 91 1.11 2.48 -6.55
CA ILE A 91 2.00 3.61 -6.91
C ILE A 91 2.21 3.73 -8.43
N ALA A 92 2.12 2.62 -9.17
CA ALA A 92 2.24 2.62 -10.64
C ALA A 92 1.18 3.49 -11.33
N GLY A 93 0.02 3.64 -10.71
CA GLY A 93 -1.04 4.54 -11.16
C GLY A 93 -0.72 6.05 -11.05
N GLY A 94 0.42 6.43 -10.47
CA GLY A 94 0.83 7.83 -10.30
C GLY A 94 0.05 8.60 -9.24
N ALA A 95 -0.50 7.90 -8.24
CA ALA A 95 -1.29 8.52 -7.18
C ALA A 95 -0.43 9.36 -6.21
N ASN A 96 -0.95 10.54 -5.85
CA ASN A 96 -0.37 11.41 -4.81
C ASN A 96 -0.96 11.12 -3.41
N VAL A 97 -2.16 10.53 -3.37
CA VAL A 97 -2.82 10.09 -2.14
C VAL A 97 -3.04 8.59 -2.21
N ILE A 98 -2.49 7.88 -1.23
CA ILE A 98 -2.53 6.43 -1.13
C ILE A 98 -3.36 6.05 0.09
N LEU A 99 -4.37 5.22 -0.11
CA LEU A 99 -5.18 4.64 0.96
C LEU A 99 -4.79 3.18 1.14
N LEU A 100 -4.33 2.80 2.33
CA LEU A 100 -4.03 1.43 2.70
C LEU A 100 -5.01 0.95 3.79
N ASP A 101 -5.55 -0.23 3.60
CA ASP A 101 -6.49 -0.86 4.52
C ASP A 101 -5.85 -2.13 5.06
N GLU A 102 -5.48 -2.11 6.34
CA GLU A 102 -4.77 -3.19 7.05
C GLU A 102 -3.59 -3.80 6.25
N PRO A 103 -2.61 -2.99 5.83
CA PRO A 103 -1.56 -3.45 4.93
C PRO A 103 -0.66 -4.55 5.52
N THR A 104 -0.65 -4.70 6.84
CA THR A 104 0.20 -5.67 7.56
C THR A 104 -0.58 -6.85 8.16
N ALA A 105 -1.89 -6.92 7.93
CA ALA A 105 -2.73 -8.00 8.48
C ALA A 105 -2.21 -9.39 8.09
N GLY A 106 -2.06 -10.28 9.09
CA GLY A 106 -1.62 -11.66 8.87
C GLY A 106 -0.11 -11.86 8.61
N MET A 107 0.70 -10.81 8.77
CA MET A 107 2.16 -10.88 8.65
C MET A 107 2.81 -11.26 9.98
N SER A 108 3.97 -11.93 9.92
CA SER A 108 4.86 -12.08 11.05
C SER A 108 5.53 -10.76 11.40
N HIS A 109 6.10 -10.61 12.62
CA HIS A 109 6.80 -9.39 13.01
C HIS A 109 7.88 -8.96 12.02
N SER A 110 8.68 -9.91 11.51
CA SER A 110 9.74 -9.62 10.52
C SER A 110 9.17 -9.12 9.19
N GLU A 111 8.05 -9.67 8.73
CA GLU A 111 7.37 -9.22 7.51
C GLU A 111 6.73 -7.85 7.72
N THR A 112 6.16 -7.60 8.90
CA THR A 112 5.61 -6.29 9.28
C THR A 112 6.67 -5.19 9.24
N ASP A 113 7.86 -5.44 9.81
CA ASP A 113 8.98 -4.49 9.76
C ASP A 113 9.42 -4.18 8.33
N GLN A 114 9.47 -5.19 7.46
CA GLN A 114 9.78 -5.02 6.05
C GLN A 114 8.68 -4.23 5.32
N ALA A 115 7.42 -4.51 5.63
CA ALA A 115 6.27 -3.78 5.07
C ALA A 115 6.27 -2.30 5.49
N ILE A 116 6.55 -2.00 6.76
CA ILE A 116 6.71 -0.62 7.27
C ILE A 116 7.80 0.12 6.50
N ALA A 117 8.97 -0.50 6.36
CA ALA A 117 10.09 0.10 5.63
C ALA A 117 9.74 0.35 4.15
N LEU A 118 9.07 -0.60 3.51
CA LEU A 118 8.59 -0.47 2.14
C LEU A 118 7.58 0.67 2.01
N ILE A 119 6.52 0.66 2.83
CA ILE A 119 5.46 1.68 2.81
C ILE A 119 6.07 3.07 2.98
N ARG A 120 6.95 3.27 3.97
CA ARG A 120 7.64 4.54 4.20
C ARG A 120 8.40 5.01 2.98
N LYS A 121 9.17 4.11 2.35
CA LYS A 121 9.96 4.41 1.15
C LYS A 121 9.10 4.85 -0.02
N VAL A 122 8.04 4.09 -0.34
CA VAL A 122 7.22 4.34 -1.53
C VAL A 122 6.22 5.49 -1.34
N THR A 123 5.95 5.90 -0.10
CA THR A 123 5.06 7.03 0.20
C THR A 123 5.79 8.34 0.45
N GLU A 124 7.12 8.36 0.34
CA GLU A 124 7.91 9.59 0.44
C GLU A 124 7.41 10.63 -0.58
N GLY A 125 7.10 11.85 -0.09
CA GLY A 125 6.54 12.94 -0.90
C GLY A 125 5.08 12.75 -1.31
N ARG A 126 4.37 11.75 -0.76
CA ARG A 126 2.94 11.49 -1.00
C ARG A 126 2.15 11.54 0.30
N THR A 127 0.84 11.65 0.19
CA THR A 127 -0.05 11.54 1.35
C THR A 127 -0.47 10.09 1.53
N LEU A 128 -0.14 9.51 2.68
CA LEU A 128 -0.63 8.20 3.11
C LEU A 128 -1.81 8.37 4.08
N VAL A 129 -2.90 7.69 3.80
CA VAL A 129 -3.99 7.45 4.77
C VAL A 129 -4.08 5.96 4.99
N MET A 130 -4.00 5.53 6.22
CA MET A 130 -3.96 4.11 6.58
C MET A 130 -4.99 3.81 7.66
N VAL A 131 -5.66 2.69 7.53
CA VAL A 131 -6.47 2.08 8.59
C VAL A 131 -5.69 0.88 9.10
N GLU A 132 -5.40 0.87 10.39
CA GLU A 132 -4.64 -0.19 11.05
C GLU A 132 -5.06 -0.33 12.51
N HIS A 133 -4.92 -1.54 13.04
CA HIS A 133 -5.14 -1.84 14.44
C HIS A 133 -3.84 -2.22 15.17
N ASP A 134 -2.75 -2.51 14.44
CA ASP A 134 -1.42 -2.71 15.02
C ASP A 134 -0.79 -1.36 15.39
N MET A 135 -0.68 -1.09 16.68
CA MET A 135 -0.14 0.17 17.19
C MET A 135 1.34 0.36 16.82
N GLY A 136 2.11 -0.72 16.67
CA GLY A 136 3.50 -0.66 16.21
C GLY A 136 3.61 -0.10 14.80
N VAL A 137 2.75 -0.56 13.91
CA VAL A 137 2.65 -0.08 12.51
C VAL A 137 2.20 1.39 12.49
N VAL A 138 1.14 1.71 13.24
CA VAL A 138 0.58 3.07 13.29
C VAL A 138 1.63 4.06 13.80
N PHE A 139 2.27 3.79 14.93
CA PHE A 139 3.31 4.67 15.48
C PHE A 139 4.59 4.70 14.63
N GLY A 140 4.82 3.64 13.86
CA GLY A 140 5.96 3.56 12.95
C GLY A 140 5.81 4.43 11.69
N LEU A 141 4.60 4.74 11.25
CA LEU A 141 4.34 5.37 9.94
C LEU A 141 3.62 6.71 10.03
N ALA A 142 2.74 6.92 11.02
CA ALA A 142 1.83 8.04 11.03
C ALA A 142 2.45 9.33 11.61
N ASP A 143 2.23 10.45 10.93
CA ASP A 143 2.48 11.79 11.48
C ASP A 143 1.30 12.29 12.31
N LYS A 144 0.08 11.80 11.99
CA LYS A 144 -1.16 12.12 12.71
C LYS A 144 -2.05 10.89 12.80
N ILE A 145 -2.61 10.67 13.99
CA ILE A 145 -3.46 9.52 14.30
C ILE A 145 -4.82 10.02 14.74
N SER A 146 -5.87 9.33 14.27
CA SER A 146 -7.24 9.48 14.77
C SER A 146 -7.73 8.12 15.26
N VAL A 147 -8.11 8.04 16.51
CA VAL A 147 -8.55 6.80 17.16
C VAL A 147 -10.06 6.69 17.07
N LEU A 148 -10.54 5.62 16.44
CA LEU A 148 -11.94 5.35 16.20
C LEU A 148 -12.40 4.20 17.11
N VAL A 149 -13.43 4.44 17.93
CA VAL A 149 -14.03 3.44 18.81
C VAL A 149 -15.54 3.51 18.67
N TYR A 150 -16.19 2.38 18.39
CA TYR A 150 -17.64 2.28 18.17
C TYR A 150 -18.22 3.33 17.19
N GLY A 151 -17.44 3.71 16.17
CA GLY A 151 -17.87 4.66 15.15
C GLY A 151 -17.66 6.13 15.52
N GLU A 152 -17.06 6.43 16.68
CA GLU A 152 -16.75 7.78 17.13
C GLU A 152 -15.24 8.01 17.24
N ILE A 153 -14.76 9.19 16.84
CA ILE A 153 -13.36 9.58 17.03
C ILE A 153 -13.20 10.06 18.46
N ILE A 154 -12.52 9.26 19.29
CA ILE A 154 -12.26 9.57 20.71
C ILE A 154 -11.03 10.43 20.92
N ALA A 155 -10.06 10.40 19.99
CA ALA A 155 -8.84 11.20 20.06
C ALA A 155 -8.28 11.45 18.66
N SER A 156 -7.58 12.58 18.49
CA SER A 156 -6.81 12.87 17.27
C SER A 156 -5.62 13.75 17.63
N GLY A 157 -4.42 13.37 17.17
CA GLY A 157 -3.18 14.08 17.48
C GLY A 157 -1.94 13.44 16.89
N THR A 158 -0.78 13.88 17.32
CA THR A 158 0.51 13.26 17.01
C THR A 158 0.66 11.91 17.73
N PRO A 159 1.59 11.05 17.28
CA PRO A 159 1.88 9.78 17.98
C PRO A 159 2.12 9.95 19.47
N GLU A 160 2.85 11.00 19.88
CA GLU A 160 3.17 11.29 21.29
C GLU A 160 1.90 11.66 22.09
N GLU A 161 1.04 12.50 21.51
CA GLU A 161 -0.22 12.90 22.13
C GLU A 161 -1.17 11.71 22.31
N ILE A 162 -1.23 10.83 21.30
CA ILE A 162 -2.07 9.63 21.36
C ILE A 162 -1.55 8.62 22.40
N LYS A 163 -0.23 8.38 22.44
CA LYS A 163 0.38 7.52 23.50
C LYS A 163 0.11 8.03 24.91
N GLY A 164 0.02 9.35 25.09
CA GLY A 164 -0.26 10.00 26.37
C GLY A 164 -1.74 10.03 26.75
N ASN A 165 -2.65 9.79 25.82
CA ASN A 165 -4.08 10.00 26.00
C ASN A 165 -4.73 8.91 26.88
N ALA A 166 -5.38 9.34 27.97
CA ALA A 166 -6.00 8.42 28.94
C ALA A 166 -7.18 7.62 28.33
N ALA A 167 -8.02 8.27 27.50
CA ALA A 167 -9.16 7.59 26.87
C ALA A 167 -8.70 6.54 25.86
N VAL A 168 -7.57 6.76 25.15
CA VAL A 168 -6.99 5.77 24.26
C VAL A 168 -6.43 4.60 25.04
N LYS A 169 -5.72 4.86 26.14
CA LYS A 169 -5.20 3.81 27.02
C LYS A 169 -6.33 2.95 27.59
N GLU A 170 -7.41 3.55 28.05
CA GLU A 170 -8.57 2.83 28.58
C GLU A 170 -9.24 1.96 27.50
N ALA A 171 -9.38 2.49 26.27
CA ALA A 171 -10.01 1.76 25.18
C ALA A 171 -9.19 0.58 24.65
N TYR A 172 -7.86 0.67 24.66
CA TYR A 172 -6.96 -0.36 24.11
C TYR A 172 -6.29 -1.24 25.15
N LEU A 173 -6.01 -0.71 26.37
CA LEU A 173 -5.39 -1.47 27.47
C LEU A 173 -6.42 -2.08 28.41
N GLY A 174 -7.67 -1.61 28.40
CA GLY A 174 -8.76 -2.22 29.15
C GLY A 174 -9.16 -3.60 28.64
N GLU A 175 -8.84 -3.92 27.37
CA GLU A 175 -9.06 -5.25 26.80
C GLU A 175 -7.93 -6.25 27.09
N GLU A 176 -6.72 -5.78 27.48
CA GLU A 176 -5.58 -6.66 27.80
C GLU A 176 -5.53 -7.10 29.28
N VAL A 177 -6.45 -6.66 30.14
CA VAL A 177 -6.43 -6.92 31.60
C VAL A 177 -7.53 -7.89 32.06
N GLU A 178 -8.31 -8.47 31.14
CA GLU A 178 -9.29 -9.54 31.45
C GLU A 178 -8.80 -10.92 30.96
N ASP A 179 -7.58 -11.34 31.39
CA ASP A 179 -7.13 -12.75 31.37
C ASP A 179 -6.61 -13.18 32.75
#